data_1a6f524c5131e16cd37788e56bc3e9fd
#
_entry.id   1a6f524c5131e16cd37788e56bc3e9fd
#
_cell.length_a   1.000
_cell.length_b   1.000
_cell.length_c   1.000
_cell.angle_alpha   90.00
_cell.angle_beta   90.00
_cell.angle_gamma   90.00
#
_symmetry.space_group_name_H-M   'P 1'
#
loop_
_entity.id
_entity.type
_entity.pdbx_description
1 polymer ?
#
loop_
_entity_poly.entity_id
_entity_poly.type
_entity_poly.pdbx_seq_one_letter_code
_entity_poly.pdbx_strand_id
1 'polypeptide(L)'
;QAERKGNKEMMKKSDTFFNPPETIHEGNPQEILDRKEKVVMLPMLIMQGGLDDNVIPEIQEKFAATYRAAGGECQLEIFKNSEHEWTAVPSAEADLSHETVKQFIAKQLRTLQKKAA
;
A
#
# COMPACT_ATOMS: atom_id res chain seq x y z
N GLN A 1 5.75 8.62 -9.27
CA GLN A 1 6.92 7.72 -9.10
C GLN A 1 7.66 7.48 -10.41
N ALA A 2 6.98 7.08 -11.49
CA ALA A 2 7.59 6.91 -12.81
C ALA A 2 8.28 8.20 -13.30
N GLU A 3 7.64 9.34 -13.11
CA GLU A 3 8.22 10.66 -13.40
C GLU A 3 9.48 10.90 -12.58
N ARG A 4 9.43 10.65 -11.28
CA ARG A 4 10.56 10.85 -10.36
C ARG A 4 11.81 10.05 -10.80
N LYS A 5 11.63 8.84 -11.30
CA LYS A 5 12.70 7.98 -11.79
C LYS A 5 13.07 8.22 -13.25
N GLY A 6 12.33 9.07 -13.98
CA GLY A 6 12.49 9.24 -15.41
C GLY A 6 12.21 7.97 -16.21
N ASN A 7 11.39 7.07 -15.67
CA ASN A 7 11.07 5.78 -16.29
C ASN A 7 10.03 5.95 -17.41
N LYS A 8 10.52 6.23 -18.60
CA LYS A 8 9.67 6.48 -19.78
C LYS A 8 8.79 5.30 -20.17
N GLU A 9 9.26 4.08 -19.96
CA GLU A 9 8.47 2.88 -20.27
C GLU A 9 7.27 2.74 -19.31
N MET A 10 7.49 2.94 -18.03
CA MET A 10 6.42 2.91 -17.02
C MET A 10 5.42 4.04 -17.25
N MET A 11 5.88 5.23 -17.62
CA MET A 11 5.00 6.35 -17.96
C MET A 11 4.13 6.00 -19.16
N LYS A 12 4.71 5.44 -20.23
CA LYS A 12 3.97 5.00 -21.41
C LYS A 12 2.94 3.92 -21.09
N LYS A 13 3.27 2.95 -20.23
CA LYS A 13 2.30 1.93 -19.78
C LYS A 13 1.16 2.56 -19.00
N SER A 14 1.44 3.52 -18.14
CA SER A 14 0.43 4.27 -17.39
C SER A 14 -0.49 5.04 -18.33
N ASP A 15 0.06 5.77 -19.31
CA ASP A 15 -0.71 6.53 -20.30
C ASP A 15 -1.60 5.63 -21.18
N THR A 16 -1.14 4.40 -21.44
CA THR A 16 -1.93 3.41 -22.20
C THR A 16 -3.05 2.83 -21.35
N PHE A 17 -2.80 2.58 -20.06
CA PHE A 17 -3.78 2.00 -19.14
C PHE A 17 -4.91 3.00 -18.83
N PHE A 18 -4.55 4.25 -18.55
CA PHE A 18 -5.51 5.32 -18.26
C PHE A 18 -5.91 6.04 -19.55
N ASN A 19 -7.03 5.63 -20.14
CA ASN A 19 -7.55 6.21 -21.37
C ASN A 19 -9.05 6.53 -21.22
N PRO A 20 -9.47 7.81 -21.24
CA PRO A 20 -8.63 8.99 -21.46
C PRO A 20 -7.67 9.28 -20.28
N PRO A 21 -6.56 10.03 -20.51
CA PRO A 21 -5.48 10.21 -19.52
C PRO A 21 -5.92 10.78 -18.17
N GLU A 22 -6.94 11.62 -18.12
CA GLU A 22 -7.50 12.19 -16.88
C GLU A 22 -8.06 11.13 -15.92
N THR A 23 -8.36 9.92 -16.40
CA THR A 23 -8.84 8.82 -15.54
C THR A 23 -7.78 8.33 -14.55
N ILE A 24 -6.52 8.72 -14.71
CA ILE A 24 -5.45 8.43 -13.74
C ILE A 24 -5.79 9.00 -12.35
N HIS A 25 -6.48 10.13 -12.27
CA HIS A 25 -6.88 10.74 -11.01
C HIS A 25 -7.96 9.92 -10.28
N GLU A 26 -8.79 9.19 -11.02
CA GLU A 26 -9.77 8.25 -10.46
C GLU A 26 -9.13 6.95 -9.98
N GLY A 27 -8.01 6.56 -10.59
CA GLY A 27 -7.23 5.39 -10.23
C GLY A 27 -6.14 5.64 -9.17
N ASN A 28 -6.00 6.86 -8.65
CA ASN A 28 -5.00 7.21 -7.66
C ASN A 28 -5.59 7.21 -6.24
N PRO A 29 -5.30 6.19 -5.41
CA PRO A 29 -5.88 6.08 -4.07
C PRO A 29 -5.53 7.26 -3.15
N GLN A 30 -4.34 7.83 -3.28
CA GLN A 30 -3.94 8.98 -2.49
C GLN A 30 -4.78 10.21 -2.85
N GLU A 31 -4.98 10.49 -4.13
CA GLU A 31 -5.80 11.62 -4.58
C GLU A 31 -7.28 11.46 -4.20
N ILE A 32 -7.80 10.24 -4.23
CA ILE A 32 -9.17 9.94 -3.78
C ILE A 32 -9.37 10.35 -2.32
N LEU A 33 -8.42 10.00 -1.46
CA LEU A 33 -8.45 10.36 -0.05
C LEU A 33 -8.19 11.85 0.18
N ASP A 34 -7.26 12.45 -0.56
CA ASP A 34 -6.96 13.90 -0.47
C ASP A 34 -8.18 14.76 -0.84
N ARG A 35 -9.00 14.29 -1.81
CA ARG A 35 -10.28 14.93 -2.16
C ARG A 35 -11.41 14.67 -1.16
N LYS A 36 -11.14 13.90 -0.09
CA LYS A 36 -12.14 13.48 0.91
C LYS A 36 -13.34 12.75 0.30
N GLU A 37 -13.11 12.01 -0.77
CA GLU A 37 -14.13 11.20 -1.42
C GLU A 37 -14.62 10.11 -0.47
N LYS A 38 -15.93 9.86 -0.46
CA LYS A 38 -16.52 8.84 0.39
C LYS A 38 -16.22 7.45 -0.15
N VAL A 39 -15.41 6.69 0.58
CA VAL A 39 -15.01 5.33 0.23
C VAL A 39 -15.22 4.37 1.40
N VAL A 40 -15.33 3.09 1.09
CA VAL A 40 -15.38 2.05 2.12
C VAL A 40 -13.98 1.85 2.68
N MET A 41 -13.82 2.06 3.99
CA MET A 41 -12.54 1.98 4.69
C MET A 41 -12.36 0.59 5.31
N LEU A 42 -11.76 -0.33 4.56
CA LEU A 42 -11.44 -1.67 5.06
C LEU A 42 -10.14 -1.65 5.89
N PRO A 43 -9.99 -2.54 6.89
CA PRO A 43 -8.69 -2.72 7.54
C PRO A 43 -7.61 -3.05 6.52
N MET A 44 -6.49 -2.35 6.60
CA MET A 44 -5.39 -2.44 5.63
C MET A 44 -4.07 -2.77 6.31
N LEU A 45 -3.30 -3.66 5.72
CA LEU A 45 -1.91 -3.92 6.04
C LEU A 45 -1.04 -3.53 4.85
N ILE A 46 -0.09 -2.65 5.08
CA ILE A 46 0.95 -2.28 4.10
C ILE A 46 2.28 -2.82 4.61
N MET A 47 2.96 -3.59 3.76
CA MET A 47 4.32 -4.08 4.03
C MET A 47 5.27 -3.44 3.01
N GLN A 48 6.27 -2.71 3.51
CA GLN A 48 7.15 -1.88 2.71
C GLN A 48 8.61 -2.27 2.93
N GLY A 49 9.35 -2.49 1.84
CA GLY A 49 10.81 -2.61 1.91
C GLY A 49 11.45 -1.26 2.21
N GLY A 50 12.32 -1.19 3.23
CA GLY A 50 12.97 0.05 3.64
C GLY A 50 14.03 0.54 2.64
N LEU A 51 14.57 -0.36 1.83
CA LEU A 51 15.54 -0.08 0.75
C LEU A 51 14.86 -0.02 -0.63
N ASP A 52 13.53 -0.09 -0.69
CA ASP A 52 12.80 -0.03 -1.94
C ASP A 52 12.97 1.35 -2.59
N ASP A 53 13.68 1.38 -3.71
CA ASP A 53 13.92 2.59 -4.50
C ASP A 53 12.91 2.74 -5.64
N ASN A 54 12.08 1.74 -5.87
CA ASN A 54 11.01 1.75 -6.86
C ASN A 54 9.73 2.35 -6.28
N VAL A 55 9.22 1.78 -5.19
CA VAL A 55 8.16 2.38 -4.37
C VAL A 55 8.79 2.83 -3.06
N ILE A 56 9.11 4.11 -2.93
CA ILE A 56 9.82 4.62 -1.75
C ILE A 56 8.94 4.60 -0.50
N PRO A 57 9.52 4.34 0.69
CA PRO A 57 8.77 4.26 1.93
C PRO A 57 7.90 5.48 2.23
N GLU A 58 8.36 6.68 1.93
CA GLU A 58 7.64 7.93 2.18
C GLU A 58 6.27 8.00 1.48
N ILE A 59 6.13 7.35 0.33
CA ILE A 59 4.83 7.25 -0.37
C ILE A 59 3.84 6.44 0.46
N GLN A 60 4.29 5.32 1.01
CA GLN A 60 3.44 4.46 1.84
C GLN A 60 3.14 5.07 3.21
N GLU A 61 4.12 5.76 3.80
CA GLU A 61 3.92 6.50 5.06
C GLU A 61 2.87 7.59 4.90
N LYS A 62 2.96 8.39 3.83
CA LYS A 62 1.97 9.41 3.51
C LYS A 62 0.58 8.79 3.31
N PHE A 63 0.49 7.72 2.52
CA PHE A 63 -0.78 7.06 2.26
C PHE A 63 -1.39 6.50 3.55
N ALA A 64 -0.61 5.80 4.38
CA ALA A 64 -1.07 5.26 5.65
C ALA A 64 -1.57 6.35 6.60
N ALA A 65 -0.86 7.49 6.67
CA ALA A 65 -1.27 8.63 7.48
C ALA A 65 -2.60 9.22 6.99
N THR A 66 -2.74 9.43 5.67
CA THR A 66 -3.98 9.93 5.06
C THR A 66 -5.15 8.97 5.29
N TYR A 67 -4.91 7.66 5.14
CA TYR A 67 -5.91 6.63 5.35
C TYR A 67 -6.45 6.62 6.79
N ARG A 68 -5.54 6.70 7.76
CA ARG A 68 -5.90 6.80 9.20
C ARG A 68 -6.65 8.08 9.51
N ALA A 69 -6.22 9.21 8.95
CA ALA A 69 -6.90 10.51 9.11
C ALA A 69 -8.32 10.50 8.53
N ALA A 70 -8.55 9.72 7.48
CA ALA A 70 -9.88 9.51 6.89
C ALA A 70 -10.76 8.52 7.70
N GLY A 71 -10.27 7.98 8.81
CA GLY A 71 -11.00 7.08 9.70
C GLY A 71 -10.77 5.59 9.45
N GLY A 72 -9.84 5.23 8.56
CA GLY A 72 -9.48 3.84 8.27
C GLY A 72 -8.48 3.24 9.26
N GLU A 73 -8.53 1.93 9.43
CA GLU A 73 -7.48 1.17 10.13
C GLU A 73 -6.39 0.81 9.13
N CYS A 74 -5.17 1.29 9.35
CA CYS A 74 -4.01 0.96 8.52
C CYS A 74 -2.80 0.62 9.38
N GLN A 75 -2.29 -0.59 9.22
CA GLN A 75 -1.02 -1.05 9.78
C GLN A 75 0.05 -0.91 8.70
N LEU A 76 1.13 -0.22 9.01
CA LEU A 76 2.30 -0.08 8.13
C LEU A 76 3.51 -0.73 8.79
N GLU A 77 4.10 -1.70 8.12
CA GLU A 77 5.32 -2.39 8.57
C GLU A 77 6.44 -2.13 7.56
N ILE A 78 7.56 -1.60 8.05
CA ILE A 78 8.74 -1.33 7.22
C ILE A 78 9.83 -2.36 7.55
N PHE A 79 10.23 -3.11 6.53
CA PHE A 79 11.28 -4.12 6.58
C PHE A 79 12.60 -3.48 6.11
N LYS A 80 13.44 -3.09 7.07
CA LYS A 80 14.53 -2.13 6.86
C LYS A 80 15.57 -2.56 5.83
N ASN A 81 15.81 -3.86 5.68
CA ASN A 81 16.86 -4.40 4.83
C ASN A 81 16.32 -4.98 3.52
N SER A 82 15.05 -4.77 3.24
CA SER A 82 14.36 -5.34 2.08
C SER A 82 14.22 -4.33 0.95
N GLU A 83 14.47 -4.80 -0.27
CA GLU A 83 14.36 -4.03 -1.52
C GLU A 83 12.97 -4.18 -2.15
N HIS A 84 12.81 -3.82 -3.42
CA HIS A 84 11.59 -4.04 -4.18
C HIS A 84 11.35 -5.54 -4.42
N GLU A 85 10.09 -5.98 -4.38
CA GLU A 85 9.68 -7.39 -4.59
C GLU A 85 10.32 -8.42 -3.63
N TRP A 86 10.83 -7.98 -2.50
CA TRP A 86 11.57 -8.79 -1.52
C TRP A 86 10.79 -10.00 -0.98
N THR A 87 9.47 -9.96 -0.97
CA THR A 87 8.64 -11.07 -0.50
C THR A 87 8.72 -12.31 -1.40
N ALA A 88 9.17 -12.15 -2.64
CA ALA A 88 9.38 -13.24 -3.59
C ALA A 88 10.73 -13.94 -3.41
N VAL A 89 11.63 -13.40 -2.59
CA VAL A 89 12.97 -13.94 -2.36
C VAL A 89 13.07 -14.47 -0.93
N PRO A 90 13.46 -15.74 -0.71
CA PRO A 90 13.61 -16.29 0.62
C PRO A 90 14.59 -15.49 1.48
N SER A 91 14.12 -15.03 2.64
CA SER A 91 14.92 -14.27 3.62
C SER A 91 14.23 -14.27 4.98
N ALA A 92 14.97 -13.90 6.04
CA ALA A 92 14.38 -13.76 7.36
C ALA A 92 13.27 -12.70 7.41
N GLU A 93 13.41 -11.60 6.67
CA GLU A 93 12.35 -10.57 6.58
C GLU A 93 11.15 -11.06 5.77
N ALA A 94 11.34 -11.87 4.72
CA ALA A 94 10.25 -12.51 3.99
C ALA A 94 9.46 -13.46 4.91
N ASP A 95 10.14 -14.28 5.72
CA ASP A 95 9.47 -15.15 6.68
C ASP A 95 8.69 -14.35 7.74
N LEU A 96 9.29 -13.28 8.26
CA LEU A 96 8.64 -12.37 9.20
C LEU A 96 7.41 -11.70 8.58
N SER A 97 7.47 -11.36 7.30
CA SER A 97 6.31 -10.79 6.60
C SER A 97 5.13 -11.74 6.54
N HIS A 98 5.39 -13.03 6.31
CA HIS A 98 4.35 -14.06 6.32
C HIS A 98 3.68 -14.17 7.69
N GLU A 99 4.45 -14.11 8.77
CA GLU A 99 3.90 -14.10 10.12
C GLU A 99 3.09 -12.83 10.40
N THR A 100 3.55 -11.67 9.94
CA THR A 100 2.84 -10.40 10.04
C THR A 100 1.46 -10.47 9.37
N VAL A 101 1.39 -11.06 8.16
CA VAL A 101 0.11 -11.27 7.44
C VAL A 101 -0.82 -12.19 8.23
N LYS A 102 -0.32 -13.34 8.72
CA LYS A 102 -1.12 -14.27 9.52
C LYS A 102 -1.69 -13.61 10.77
N GLN A 103 -0.88 -12.85 11.48
CA GLN A 103 -1.32 -12.13 12.69
C GLN A 103 -2.36 -11.08 12.37
N PHE A 104 -2.18 -10.31 11.29
CA PHE A 104 -3.16 -9.32 10.84
C PHE A 104 -4.50 -9.97 10.51
N ILE A 105 -4.51 -11.03 9.71
CA ILE A 105 -5.72 -11.78 9.36
C ILE A 105 -6.39 -12.33 10.60
N ALA A 106 -5.64 -12.97 11.51
CA ALA A 106 -6.18 -13.52 12.75
C ALA A 106 -6.82 -12.44 13.63
N LYS A 107 -6.22 -11.25 13.72
CA LYS A 107 -6.79 -10.10 14.43
C LYS A 107 -8.14 -9.69 13.82
N GLN A 108 -8.22 -9.58 12.50
CA GLN A 108 -9.45 -9.17 11.82
C GLN A 108 -10.56 -10.20 12.01
N LEU A 109 -10.25 -11.49 11.92
CA LEU A 109 -11.22 -12.57 12.16
C LEU A 109 -11.78 -12.53 13.59
N ARG A 110 -10.92 -12.35 14.59
CA ARG A 110 -11.37 -12.20 16.00
C ARG A 110 -12.29 -10.99 16.18
N THR A 111 -12.02 -9.89 15.51
CA THR A 111 -12.85 -8.69 15.56
C THR A 111 -14.23 -8.94 14.96
N LEU A 112 -14.28 -9.63 13.82
CA LEU A 112 -15.55 -10.01 13.17
C LEU A 112 -16.37 -10.97 14.03
N GLN A 113 -15.74 -11.98 14.66
CA GLN A 113 -16.39 -12.92 15.56
C GLN A 113 -17.00 -12.21 16.77
N LYS A 114 -16.29 -11.25 17.36
CA LYS A 114 -16.81 -10.45 18.49
C LYS A 114 -18.03 -9.60 18.10
N LYS A 115 -18.07 -9.07 16.88
CA LYS A 115 -19.20 -8.28 16.38
C LYS A 115 -20.42 -9.14 16.05
N ALA A 116 -20.21 -10.40 15.70
CA ALA A 116 -21.27 -11.35 15.37
C ALA A 116 -21.88 -12.05 16.61
N ALA A 117 -21.21 -11.98 17.76
CA ALA A 117 -21.64 -12.59 19.02
C ALA A 117 -22.73 -11.78 19.74
#